data_1810bc88fc41f2a1ca188ef3296df6c7
#
_entry.id   1810bc88fc41f2a1ca188ef3296df6c7
#
_cell.length_a   1.000
_cell.length_b   1.000
_cell.length_c   1.000
_cell.angle_alpha   90.00
_cell.angle_beta   90.00
_cell.angle_gamma   90.00
#
_symmetry.space_group_name_H-M   'P 1'
#
loop_
_entity.id
_entity.type
_entity.pdbx_description
1 polymer ?
#
loop_
_entity_poly.entity_id
_entity_poly.type
_entity_poly.pdbx_seq_one_letter_code
_entity_poly.pdbx_strand_id
1 'polypeptide(L)'
;FEKEAEKIKAALGETLVAVHHIGSTAIVGIYAKPVIDMLVEVRDISEVDARSREVESLGYEVMGEFGIPGRRYLRKDNREGIRTHQVHIFAADSAQVRRHLAFRDFMNAHRVEA
;
A
#
# COMPACT_ATOMS: atom_id res chain seq x y z
N PHE A 1 2.07 10.45 -4.24
CA PHE A 1 1.08 9.55 -3.60
C PHE A 1 -0.31 9.66 -4.24
N GLU A 2 -0.84 10.84 -4.36
CA GLU A 2 -2.22 11.01 -4.84
C GLU A 2 -2.45 10.48 -6.25
N LYS A 3 -1.52 10.72 -7.16
CA LYS A 3 -1.62 10.21 -8.53
C LYS A 3 -1.60 8.70 -8.55
N GLU A 4 -0.73 8.10 -7.77
CA GLU A 4 -0.61 6.66 -7.69
C GLU A 4 -1.85 6.04 -7.04
N ALA A 5 -2.38 6.69 -6.01
CA ALA A 5 -3.62 6.25 -5.36
C ALA A 5 -4.79 6.22 -6.36
N GLU A 6 -4.89 7.22 -7.23
CA GLU A 6 -5.92 7.25 -8.26
C GLU A 6 -5.79 6.10 -9.25
N LYS A 7 -4.56 5.75 -9.62
CA LYS A 7 -4.32 4.61 -10.49
C LYS A 7 -4.75 3.30 -9.84
N ILE A 8 -4.44 3.14 -8.55
CA ILE A 8 -4.83 1.95 -7.78
C ILE A 8 -6.35 1.86 -7.68
N LYS A 9 -7.01 2.99 -7.42
CA LYS A 9 -8.48 3.05 -7.39
C LYS A 9 -9.10 2.59 -8.70
N ALA A 10 -8.57 3.06 -9.81
CA ALA A 10 -9.07 2.69 -11.13
C ALA A 10 -8.87 1.19 -11.39
N ALA A 11 -7.72 0.64 -10.99
CA ALA A 11 -7.41 -0.77 -11.21
C ALA A 11 -8.27 -1.71 -10.38
N LEU A 12 -8.54 -1.35 -9.11
CA LEU A 12 -9.30 -2.20 -8.20
C LEU A 12 -10.81 -2.01 -8.30
N GLY A 13 -11.24 -0.83 -8.76
CA GLY A 13 -12.66 -0.57 -8.99
C GLY A 13 -13.51 -0.60 -7.72
N GLU A 14 -14.67 -1.24 -7.79
CA GLU A 14 -15.66 -1.20 -6.72
C GLU A 14 -15.26 -1.91 -5.43
N THR A 15 -14.28 -2.82 -5.48
CA THR A 15 -13.84 -3.50 -4.25
C THR A 15 -13.03 -2.59 -3.35
N LEU A 16 -12.49 -1.49 -3.88
CA LEU A 16 -11.66 -0.57 -3.10
C LEU A 16 -12.52 0.21 -2.10
N VAL A 17 -12.08 0.22 -0.84
CA VAL A 17 -12.71 0.99 0.23
C VAL A 17 -11.91 2.27 0.52
N ALA A 18 -10.59 2.14 0.69
CA ALA A 18 -9.74 3.29 1.02
C ALA A 18 -8.29 3.03 0.67
N VAL A 19 -7.53 4.10 0.43
CA VAL A 19 -6.08 4.06 0.23
C VAL A 19 -5.44 5.01 1.23
N HIS A 20 -4.49 4.51 2.01
CA HIS A 20 -3.78 5.29 3.03
C HIS A 20 -2.30 5.34 2.72
N HIS A 21 -1.70 6.51 2.92
CA HIS A 21 -0.24 6.65 2.86
C HIS A 21 0.33 6.27 4.22
N ILE A 22 1.22 5.28 4.23
CA ILE A 22 1.85 4.78 5.46
C ILE A 22 3.36 4.67 5.26
N GLY A 23 4.06 4.15 6.26
CA GLY A 23 5.47 3.79 6.15
C GLY A 23 6.42 4.96 6.38
N SER A 24 7.70 4.71 6.11
CA SER A 24 8.78 5.65 6.44
C SER A 24 8.70 6.96 5.69
N THR A 25 8.10 6.99 4.50
CA THR A 25 7.96 8.23 3.72
C THR A 25 6.94 9.18 4.31
N ALA A 26 6.13 8.73 5.27
CA ALA A 26 5.22 9.59 6.01
C ALA A 26 5.94 10.31 7.16
N ILE A 27 7.22 10.00 7.41
CA ILE A 27 8.03 10.59 8.47
C ILE A 27 9.06 11.53 7.86
N VAL A 28 9.07 12.78 8.30
CA VAL A 28 9.98 13.80 7.80
C VAL A 28 11.40 13.56 8.33
N GLY A 29 12.41 13.75 7.48
CA GLY A 29 13.82 13.74 7.90
C GLY A 29 14.58 12.45 7.70
N ILE A 30 13.98 11.47 7.06
CA ILE A 30 14.65 10.21 6.72
C ILE A 30 15.40 10.37 5.40
N TYR A 31 16.68 10.02 5.40
CA TYR A 31 17.55 10.16 4.23
C TYR A 31 17.49 9.04 3.22
N ALA A 32 16.78 7.96 3.50
CA ALA A 32 16.64 6.87 2.55
C ALA A 32 15.89 7.35 1.31
N LYS A 33 16.18 6.77 0.14
CA LYS A 33 15.38 7.03 -1.06
C LYS A 33 13.93 6.78 -0.72
N PRO A 34 13.04 7.74 -1.02
CA PRO A 34 11.65 7.58 -0.62
C PRO A 34 10.98 6.43 -1.36
N VAL A 35 10.49 5.47 -0.59
CA VAL A 35 9.61 4.42 -1.08
C VAL A 35 8.22 4.79 -0.59
N ILE A 36 7.27 4.86 -1.51
CA ILE A 36 5.90 5.17 -1.14
C ILE A 36 5.20 3.89 -0.71
N ASP A 37 4.85 3.82 0.58
CA ASP A 37 4.09 2.71 1.13
C ASP A 37 2.61 3.10 1.22
N MET A 38 1.75 2.22 0.71
CA MET A 38 0.31 2.42 0.75
C MET A 38 -0.36 1.25 1.42
N LEU A 39 -1.35 1.54 2.25
CA LEU A 39 -2.25 0.54 2.82
C LEU A 39 -3.59 0.67 2.12
N VAL A 40 -4.04 -0.39 1.50
CA VAL A 40 -5.30 -0.40 0.75
C VAL A 40 -6.30 -1.30 1.43
N GLU A 41 -7.50 -0.77 1.68
CA GLU A 41 -8.61 -1.54 2.23
C GLU A 41 -9.56 -1.89 1.11
N VAL A 42 -9.94 -3.16 1.04
CA VAL A 42 -10.89 -3.66 0.03
C VAL A 42 -12.03 -4.42 0.71
N ARG A 43 -13.15 -4.54 0.01
CA ARG A 43 -14.29 -5.31 0.53
C ARG A 43 -14.02 -6.80 0.49
N ASP A 44 -13.38 -7.27 -0.58
CA ASP A 44 -13.15 -8.69 -0.80
C ASP A 44 -11.76 -8.91 -1.42
N ILE A 45 -10.91 -9.61 -0.70
CA ILE A 45 -9.55 -9.90 -1.14
C ILE A 45 -9.55 -10.73 -2.45
N SER A 46 -10.51 -11.61 -2.62
CA SER A 46 -10.58 -12.44 -3.84
C SER A 46 -10.82 -11.58 -5.11
N GLU A 47 -11.47 -10.44 -4.96
CA GLU A 47 -11.68 -9.52 -6.10
C GLU A 47 -10.37 -8.85 -6.53
N VAL A 48 -9.42 -8.72 -5.61
CA VAL A 48 -8.09 -8.20 -5.94
C VAL A 48 -7.38 -9.15 -6.91
N ASP A 49 -7.49 -10.44 -6.65
CA ASP A 49 -6.89 -11.45 -7.52
C ASP A 49 -7.50 -11.40 -8.93
N ALA A 50 -8.79 -11.13 -9.02
CA ALA A 50 -9.47 -10.98 -10.30
C ALA A 50 -9.02 -9.72 -11.07
N ARG A 51 -8.43 -8.76 -10.38
CA ARG A 51 -7.94 -7.50 -10.96
C ARG A 51 -6.42 -7.48 -11.17
N SER A 52 -5.76 -8.64 -11.09
CA SER A 52 -4.30 -8.71 -11.20
C SER A 52 -3.77 -8.10 -12.48
N ARG A 53 -4.45 -8.30 -13.61
CA ARG A 53 -4.01 -7.74 -14.90
C ARG A 53 -4.02 -6.22 -14.91
N GLU A 54 -5.05 -5.63 -14.34
CA GLU A 54 -5.18 -4.18 -14.27
C GLU A 54 -4.08 -3.59 -13.40
N VAL A 55 -3.77 -4.24 -12.29
CA VAL A 55 -2.71 -3.83 -11.38
C VAL A 55 -1.34 -3.98 -12.06
N GLU A 56 -1.10 -5.09 -12.73
CA GLU A 56 0.16 -5.33 -13.43
C GLU A 56 0.37 -4.32 -14.55
N SER A 57 -0.69 -3.86 -15.20
CA SER A 57 -0.59 -2.86 -16.25
C SER A 57 -0.07 -1.50 -15.74
N LEU A 58 -0.15 -1.26 -14.44
CA LEU A 58 0.40 -0.07 -13.81
C LEU A 58 1.89 -0.19 -13.50
N GLY A 59 2.47 -1.37 -13.73
CA GLY A 59 3.87 -1.64 -13.46
C GLY A 59 4.13 -2.38 -12.14
N TYR A 60 3.08 -2.83 -11.46
CA TYR A 60 3.25 -3.56 -10.20
C TYR A 60 3.48 -5.04 -10.41
N GLU A 61 4.34 -5.60 -9.58
CA GLU A 61 4.54 -7.04 -9.46
C GLU A 61 3.61 -7.54 -8.36
N VAL A 62 2.80 -8.53 -8.69
CA VAL A 62 1.82 -9.10 -7.75
C VAL A 62 2.50 -10.25 -6.99
N MET A 63 2.66 -10.09 -5.68
CA MET A 63 3.42 -11.04 -4.85
C MET A 63 2.53 -11.94 -4.00
N GLY A 64 1.21 -11.85 -4.11
CA GLY A 64 0.31 -12.62 -3.26
C GLY A 64 0.42 -12.21 -1.79
N GLU A 65 0.29 -13.16 -0.90
CA GLU A 65 0.36 -12.90 0.54
C GLU A 65 1.76 -12.50 1.00
N PHE A 66 2.75 -13.03 0.37
CA PHE A 66 4.16 -12.74 0.66
C PHE A 66 4.47 -12.82 2.15
N GLY A 67 4.04 -13.90 2.79
CA GLY A 67 4.33 -14.21 4.18
C GLY A 67 3.35 -13.66 5.22
N ILE A 68 2.37 -12.85 4.83
CA ILE A 68 1.36 -12.34 5.76
C ILE A 68 -0.02 -12.83 5.33
N PRO A 69 -0.63 -13.72 6.11
CA PRO A 69 -1.94 -14.27 5.74
C PRO A 69 -2.99 -13.20 5.52
N GLY A 70 -3.77 -13.34 4.46
CA GLY A 70 -4.83 -12.40 4.12
C GLY A 70 -4.37 -11.14 3.41
N ARG A 71 -3.07 -10.98 3.21
CA ARG A 71 -2.53 -9.81 2.50
C ARG A 71 -2.42 -10.09 1.00
N ARG A 72 -2.54 -9.00 0.20
CA ARG A 72 -2.02 -8.99 -1.16
C ARG A 72 -0.97 -7.89 -1.24
N TYR A 73 0.26 -8.28 -1.53
CA TYR A 73 1.40 -7.37 -1.58
C TYR A 73 1.75 -7.09 -3.04
N LEU A 74 1.88 -5.80 -3.36
CA LEU A 74 2.29 -5.34 -4.68
C LEU A 74 3.53 -4.48 -4.52
N ARG A 75 4.43 -4.54 -5.51
CA ARG A 75 5.61 -3.70 -5.49
C ARG A 75 5.94 -3.20 -6.89
N LYS A 76 6.53 -2.02 -6.97
CA LYS A 76 6.94 -1.42 -8.23
C LYS A 76 8.36 -0.90 -8.11
N ASP A 77 9.17 -1.18 -9.13
CA ASP A 77 10.53 -0.68 -9.25
C ASP A 77 10.60 0.28 -10.44
N ASN A 78 11.59 1.20 -10.40
CA ASN A 78 11.85 2.05 -11.55
C ASN A 78 12.72 1.32 -12.58
N ARG A 79 13.12 2.02 -13.65
CA ARG A 79 13.94 1.44 -14.73
C ARG A 79 15.29 0.92 -14.24
N GLU A 80 15.80 1.47 -13.16
CA GLU A 80 17.09 1.08 -12.59
C GLU A 80 16.97 -0.09 -11.62
N GLY A 81 15.75 -0.63 -11.43
CA GLY A 81 15.52 -1.72 -10.50
C GLY A 81 15.39 -1.28 -9.06
N ILE A 82 15.21 0.01 -8.81
CA ILE A 82 15.08 0.55 -7.46
C ILE A 82 13.61 0.60 -7.08
N ARG A 83 13.29 0.07 -5.88
CA ARG A 83 11.92 0.04 -5.38
C ARG A 83 11.39 1.46 -5.18
N THR A 84 10.20 1.74 -5.74
CA THR A 84 9.56 3.05 -5.62
C THR A 84 8.25 3.00 -4.87
N HIS A 85 7.51 1.89 -4.97
CA HIS A 85 6.18 1.76 -4.36
C HIS A 85 5.99 0.37 -3.77
N GLN A 86 5.33 0.33 -2.62
CA GLN A 86 4.88 -0.91 -1.99
C GLN A 86 3.41 -0.72 -1.60
N VAL A 87 2.58 -1.67 -1.97
CA VAL A 87 1.14 -1.60 -1.69
C VAL A 87 0.75 -2.84 -0.89
N HIS A 88 0.16 -2.61 0.28
CA HIS A 88 -0.30 -3.66 1.17
C HIS A 88 -1.82 -3.63 1.17
N ILE A 89 -2.45 -4.70 0.67
CA ILE A 89 -3.90 -4.77 0.51
C ILE A 89 -4.47 -5.78 1.50
N PHE A 90 -5.45 -5.32 2.28
CA PHE A 90 -6.17 -6.15 3.25
C PHE A 90 -7.67 -5.93 3.13
N ALA A 91 -8.45 -6.89 3.60
CA ALA A 91 -9.89 -6.68 3.77
C ALA A 91 -10.11 -5.57 4.81
N ALA A 92 -11.13 -4.73 4.60
CA ALA A 92 -11.36 -3.55 5.42
C ALA A 92 -11.61 -3.85 6.89
N ASP A 93 -12.11 -5.05 7.21
CA ASP A 93 -12.35 -5.48 8.58
C ASP A 93 -11.15 -6.17 9.23
N SER A 94 -10.02 -6.24 8.55
CA SER A 94 -8.82 -6.92 9.04
C SER A 94 -8.20 -6.18 10.23
N ALA A 95 -7.74 -6.93 11.22
CA ALA A 95 -6.98 -6.39 12.34
C ALA A 95 -5.66 -5.75 11.88
N GLN A 96 -5.09 -6.21 10.77
CA GLN A 96 -3.86 -5.65 10.21
C GLN A 96 -4.05 -4.19 9.79
N VAL A 97 -5.22 -3.84 9.24
CA VAL A 97 -5.51 -2.45 8.88
C VAL A 97 -5.43 -1.56 10.12
N ARG A 98 -6.05 -1.97 11.20
CA ARG A 98 -6.04 -1.19 12.45
C ARG A 98 -4.65 -1.02 13.00
N ARG A 99 -3.83 -2.07 12.96
CA ARG A 99 -2.45 -2.02 13.44
C ARG A 99 -1.61 -1.05 12.63
N HIS A 100 -1.69 -1.11 11.30
CA HIS A 100 -0.93 -0.22 10.43
C HIS A 100 -1.32 1.24 10.64
N LEU A 101 -2.61 1.52 10.71
CA LEU A 101 -3.09 2.88 10.90
C LEU A 101 -2.76 3.42 12.28
N ALA A 102 -2.89 2.60 13.31
CA ALA A 102 -2.54 2.98 14.68
C ALA A 102 -1.05 3.29 14.79
N PHE A 103 -0.19 2.48 14.18
CA PHE A 103 1.25 2.72 14.16
C PHE A 103 1.59 4.01 13.43
N ARG A 104 0.97 4.24 12.28
CA ARG A 104 1.19 5.48 11.52
C ARG A 104 0.81 6.70 12.35
N ASP A 105 -0.35 6.66 12.98
CA ASP A 105 -0.85 7.77 13.78
C ASP A 105 0.05 8.03 14.99
N PHE A 106 0.50 6.96 15.65
CA PHE A 106 1.44 7.07 16.75
C PHE A 106 2.74 7.75 16.30
N MET A 107 3.33 7.31 15.20
CA MET A 107 4.57 7.86 14.70
C MET A 107 4.40 9.34 14.30
N ASN A 108 3.29 9.69 13.68
CA ASN A 108 3.02 11.07 13.31
C ASN A 108 2.82 11.97 14.53
N ALA A 109 2.20 11.46 15.58
CA ALA A 109 1.98 12.23 16.81
C ALA A 109 3.29 12.50 17.56
N HIS A 110 4.29 11.61 17.45
CA HIS A 110 5.52 11.70 18.22
C HIS A 110 6.72 12.28 17.47
N ARG A 111 6.63 12.40 16.16
CA ARG A 111 7.76 12.84 15.35
C ARG A 111 8.23 14.27 15.65
N VAL A 112 7.33 15.12 16.11
CA VAL A 112 7.64 16.53 16.39
C VAL A 112 8.47 16.66 17.66
N GLU A 113 8.42 15.68 18.52
CA GLU A 113 9.15 15.66 19.78
C GLU A 113 10.60 15.15 19.63
N ALA A 114 10.90 14.60 18.48
CA ALA A 114 12.23 14.07 18.18
C ALA A 114 13.22 15.21 17.77
#